data_510198c7676859c5c88e6b940f8f339e
#
_entry.id   510198c7676859c5c88e6b940f8f339e
#
_cell.length_a   1.000
_cell.length_b   1.000
_cell.length_c   1.000
_cell.angle_alpha   90.00
_cell.angle_beta   90.00
_cell.angle_gamma   90.00
#
_symmetry.space_group_name_H-M   'P 1'
#
loop_
_entity.id
_entity.type
_entity.pdbx_description
1 polymer ?
#
loop_
_entity_poly.entity_id
_entity_poly.type
_entity_poly.pdbx_seq_one_letter_code
_entity_poly.pdbx_strand_id
1 'polypeptide(L)'
;SISTHDVVEDQWTYASNERIALHAEQLGFEYLFPVSRWRGFGGETNFLGTSLETTTWSAALLHATQKINVFSTVHVPLFHPFVVAKMGATLAHMSGGRWGLNVVSGWSEREFGMMGMELPEHGLRYKKTAAFIEILHGLWTSAEQPFNYESQWYTVRNGVSLPRPHTAPEIANAGTSADAQAMTARLCDWAFMSLPGVEAAAALVQSVQSQAEGHGRNVRTAVFPFLLWRDSLAEAEDELARIIAKKDQVAAGNWLHDLTAGSGSFDEFTSDMLAASGGGVHMLGDAAGVAEQLRDVYQSGVDAVMLTFQHYEEDLQRFAVEVLPLLKRMGVVAQ
;
A
#
# COMPACT_ATOMS: atom_id res chain seq x y z
N SER A 1 -4.21 -14.50 -4.33
CA SER A 1 -4.73 -14.98 -3.03
C SER A 1 -3.81 -16.06 -2.45
N ILE A 2 -3.97 -16.38 -1.18
CA ILE A 2 -3.31 -17.52 -0.53
C ILE A 2 -4.11 -18.82 -0.76
N SER A 3 -5.14 -18.78 -1.55
CA SER A 3 -5.95 -19.94 -1.87
C SER A 3 -5.48 -20.59 -3.17
N THR A 4 -5.60 -21.90 -3.26
CA THR A 4 -5.43 -22.65 -4.50
C THR A 4 -6.72 -22.66 -5.34
N HIS A 5 -7.77 -22.00 -4.88
CA HIS A 5 -9.01 -21.83 -5.61
C HIS A 5 -8.87 -20.70 -6.62
N ASP A 6 -9.07 -21.02 -7.88
CA ASP A 6 -9.18 -20.07 -9.00
C ASP A 6 -7.96 -19.10 -9.09
N VAL A 7 -6.78 -19.68 -9.32
CA VAL A 7 -5.50 -18.95 -9.33
C VAL A 7 -5.19 -18.40 -10.71
N VAL A 8 -4.81 -17.13 -10.78
CA VAL A 8 -4.24 -16.51 -12.00
C VAL A 8 -2.71 -16.61 -11.95
N GLU A 9 -2.14 -17.45 -12.80
CA GLU A 9 -0.71 -17.79 -12.75
C GLU A 9 0.21 -16.66 -13.20
N ASP A 10 -0.20 -15.80 -14.14
CA ASP A 10 0.63 -14.78 -14.79
C ASP A 10 0.40 -13.35 -14.30
N GLN A 11 -0.46 -13.15 -13.29
CA GLN A 11 -0.81 -11.81 -12.74
C GLN A 11 0.40 -11.04 -12.20
N TRP A 12 1.47 -11.73 -11.81
CA TRP A 12 2.72 -11.12 -11.37
C TRP A 12 3.57 -10.56 -12.52
N THR A 13 3.33 -10.97 -13.77
CA THR A 13 4.15 -10.57 -14.92
C THR A 13 4.06 -9.07 -15.19
N TYR A 14 5.15 -8.48 -15.71
CA TYR A 14 5.13 -7.06 -16.08
C TYR A 14 4.05 -6.76 -17.14
N ALA A 15 3.88 -7.64 -18.11
CA ALA A 15 2.88 -7.48 -19.16
C ALA A 15 1.44 -7.40 -18.62
N SER A 16 1.09 -8.24 -17.63
CA SER A 16 -0.20 -8.14 -16.94
C SER A 16 -0.31 -6.83 -16.14
N ASN A 17 0.73 -6.48 -15.38
CA ASN A 17 0.75 -5.23 -14.61
C ASN A 17 0.61 -3.98 -15.51
N GLU A 18 1.24 -3.96 -16.68
CA GLU A 18 1.11 -2.86 -17.64
C GLU A 18 -0.32 -2.74 -18.19
N ARG A 19 -0.95 -3.87 -18.57
CA ARG A 19 -2.36 -3.86 -19.01
C ARG A 19 -3.30 -3.35 -17.92
N ILE A 20 -3.12 -3.81 -16.68
CA ILE A 20 -3.90 -3.35 -15.52
C ILE A 20 -3.71 -1.84 -15.32
N ALA A 21 -2.47 -1.35 -15.36
CA ALA A 21 -2.15 0.06 -15.15
C ALA A 21 -2.79 0.97 -16.22
N LEU A 22 -2.67 0.58 -17.50
CA LEU A 22 -3.27 1.31 -18.61
C LEU A 22 -4.79 1.31 -18.54
N HIS A 23 -5.40 0.19 -18.17
CA HIS A 23 -6.85 0.11 -18.00
C HIS A 23 -7.32 0.93 -16.80
N ALA A 24 -6.65 0.85 -15.67
CA ALA A 24 -6.95 1.67 -14.49
C ALA A 24 -6.86 3.18 -14.82
N GLU A 25 -5.83 3.60 -15.55
CA GLU A 25 -5.71 4.99 -16.02
C GLU A 25 -6.87 5.42 -16.92
N GLN A 26 -7.29 4.56 -17.86
CA GLN A 26 -8.44 4.82 -18.73
C GLN A 26 -9.75 4.96 -17.95
N LEU A 27 -9.91 4.23 -16.87
CA LEU A 27 -11.07 4.29 -15.98
C LEU A 27 -11.04 5.49 -15.02
N GLY A 28 -9.92 6.23 -14.96
CA GLY A 28 -9.77 7.41 -14.12
C GLY A 28 -9.28 7.10 -12.70
N PHE A 29 -8.68 5.94 -12.47
CA PHE A 29 -7.97 5.69 -11.21
C PHE A 29 -6.78 6.64 -11.07
N GLU A 30 -6.56 7.14 -9.87
CA GLU A 30 -5.55 8.16 -9.60
C GLU A 30 -4.22 7.59 -9.13
N TYR A 31 -4.23 6.37 -8.54
CA TYR A 31 -3.04 5.79 -7.90
C TYR A 31 -2.89 4.30 -8.18
N LEU A 32 -1.64 3.86 -8.37
CA LEU A 32 -1.20 2.47 -8.28
C LEU A 32 -0.29 2.33 -7.06
N PHE A 33 -0.58 1.35 -6.21
CA PHE A 33 0.11 1.18 -4.93
C PHE A 33 0.57 -0.28 -4.77
N PRO A 34 1.89 -0.58 -4.86
CA PRO A 34 2.40 -1.94 -4.86
C PRO A 34 2.68 -2.47 -3.46
N VAL A 35 2.50 -3.77 -3.28
CA VAL A 35 3.09 -4.50 -2.16
C VAL A 35 4.52 -4.87 -2.50
N SER A 36 5.48 -4.57 -1.64
CA SER A 36 6.88 -4.97 -1.80
C SER A 36 7.17 -6.23 -1.00
N ARG A 37 7.66 -7.27 -1.67
CA ARG A 37 8.09 -8.52 -1.03
C ARG A 37 9.41 -8.99 -1.61
N TRP A 38 10.26 -9.55 -0.75
CA TRP A 38 11.54 -10.16 -1.12
C TRP A 38 11.51 -11.67 -0.92
N ARG A 39 10.50 -12.17 -0.24
CA ARG A 39 10.28 -13.59 0.03
C ARG A 39 8.80 -13.90 0.14
N GLY A 40 8.37 -14.96 -0.49
CA GLY A 40 7.02 -15.50 -0.33
C GLY A 40 6.81 -16.23 1.01
N PHE A 41 5.57 -16.59 1.25
CA PHE A 41 5.18 -17.26 2.49
C PHE A 41 5.32 -18.78 2.45
N GLY A 42 5.82 -19.35 1.34
CA GLY A 42 5.97 -20.80 1.16
C GLY A 42 4.64 -21.51 0.96
N GLY A 43 4.61 -22.80 1.24
CA GLY A 43 3.45 -23.64 0.93
C GLY A 43 3.30 -23.91 -0.56
N GLU A 44 2.13 -24.40 -0.96
CA GLU A 44 1.81 -24.72 -2.36
C GLU A 44 1.69 -23.45 -3.21
N THR A 45 1.05 -22.41 -2.68
CA THR A 45 0.85 -21.14 -3.39
C THR A 45 2.10 -20.28 -3.42
N ASN A 46 3.01 -20.47 -2.50
CA ASN A 46 4.14 -19.57 -2.26
C ASN A 46 3.76 -18.09 -2.44
N PHE A 47 2.62 -17.70 -1.88
CA PHE A 47 2.00 -16.40 -2.07
C PHE A 47 3.01 -15.25 -1.93
N LEU A 48 3.01 -14.33 -2.89
CA LEU A 48 3.96 -13.23 -3.06
C LEU A 48 5.44 -13.66 -3.20
N GLY A 49 5.70 -14.96 -3.47
CA GLY A 49 7.06 -15.46 -3.72
C GLY A 49 7.64 -15.01 -5.05
N THR A 50 6.79 -14.78 -6.03
CA THR A 50 7.15 -14.16 -7.29
C THR A 50 6.57 -12.77 -7.34
N SER A 51 7.41 -11.75 -7.17
CA SER A 51 7.04 -10.34 -7.18
C SER A 51 8.14 -9.48 -7.81
N LEU A 52 7.76 -8.37 -8.42
CA LEU A 52 8.70 -7.43 -9.02
C LEU A 52 9.18 -6.43 -7.95
N GLU A 53 10.44 -5.97 -8.07
CA GLU A 53 10.96 -4.89 -7.22
C GLU A 53 10.22 -3.59 -7.56
N THR A 54 9.69 -2.93 -6.54
CA THR A 54 8.67 -1.90 -6.72
C THR A 54 9.18 -0.59 -7.29
N THR A 55 10.45 -0.25 -7.11
CA THR A 55 10.99 1.00 -7.66
C THR A 55 11.25 0.88 -9.16
N THR A 56 11.79 -0.26 -9.60
CA THR A 56 11.99 -0.55 -11.03
C THR A 56 10.66 -0.79 -11.74
N TRP A 57 9.70 -1.45 -11.08
CA TRP A 57 8.33 -1.62 -11.55
C TRP A 57 7.62 -0.26 -11.74
N SER A 58 7.74 0.64 -10.76
CA SER A 58 7.15 1.99 -10.85
C SER A 58 7.76 2.79 -11.99
N ALA A 59 9.08 2.70 -12.21
CA ALA A 59 9.72 3.38 -13.33
C ALA A 59 9.14 2.96 -14.68
N ALA A 60 8.93 1.67 -14.89
CA ALA A 60 8.36 1.13 -16.12
C ALA A 60 6.89 1.56 -16.30
N LEU A 61 6.05 1.49 -15.25
CA LEU A 61 4.66 1.91 -15.35
C LEU A 61 4.49 3.43 -15.50
N LEU A 62 5.32 4.23 -14.84
CA LEU A 62 5.34 5.69 -15.05
C LEU A 62 5.69 6.07 -16.48
N HIS A 63 6.52 5.25 -17.16
CA HIS A 63 6.82 5.43 -18.57
C HIS A 63 5.66 5.01 -19.49
N ALA A 64 4.99 3.91 -19.15
CA ALA A 64 3.86 3.38 -19.94
C ALA A 64 2.58 4.22 -19.80
N THR A 65 2.37 4.90 -18.68
CA THR A 65 1.17 5.69 -18.35
C THR A 65 1.42 7.19 -18.46
N GLN A 66 0.34 8.00 -18.50
CA GLN A 66 0.42 9.45 -18.72
C GLN A 66 -0.16 10.29 -17.56
N LYS A 67 -1.09 9.73 -16.77
CA LYS A 67 -1.88 10.48 -15.78
C LYS A 67 -1.82 9.86 -14.39
N ILE A 68 -1.90 8.53 -14.29
CA ILE A 68 -1.97 7.83 -13.02
C ILE A 68 -0.68 8.00 -12.23
N ASN A 69 -0.80 8.21 -10.93
CA ASN A 69 0.33 8.27 -10.02
C ASN A 69 0.75 6.85 -9.63
N VAL A 70 2.04 6.61 -9.50
CA VAL A 70 2.57 5.28 -9.16
C VAL A 70 3.47 5.39 -7.95
N PHE A 71 3.09 4.68 -6.89
CA PHE A 71 3.93 4.55 -5.70
C PHE A 71 4.96 3.43 -5.87
N SER A 72 6.11 3.62 -5.25
CA SER A 72 7.02 2.51 -4.91
C SER A 72 6.88 2.19 -3.43
N THR A 73 7.18 0.96 -3.03
CA THR A 73 7.28 0.59 -1.62
C THR A 73 8.70 0.19 -1.29
N VAL A 74 9.35 0.89 -0.35
CA VAL A 74 10.71 0.57 0.09
C VAL A 74 10.74 0.15 1.56
N HIS A 75 11.59 -0.83 1.86
CA HIS A 75 11.89 -1.24 3.24
C HIS A 75 13.13 -0.49 3.74
N VAL A 76 12.97 0.36 4.73
CA VAL A 76 14.04 1.21 5.31
C VAL A 76 15.34 0.46 5.64
N PRO A 77 15.31 -0.77 6.18
CA PRO A 77 16.55 -1.49 6.46
C PRO A 77 17.41 -1.78 5.23
N LEU A 78 16.81 -1.87 4.04
CA LEU A 78 17.51 -2.28 2.81
C LEU A 78 18.13 -1.11 2.05
N PHE A 79 17.75 0.12 2.33
CA PHE A 79 18.14 1.27 1.54
C PHE A 79 18.76 2.38 2.39
N HIS A 80 19.75 3.05 1.82
CA HIS A 80 20.21 4.31 2.39
C HIS A 80 19.30 5.45 1.90
N PRO A 81 18.84 6.38 2.77
CA PRO A 81 17.88 7.44 2.37
C PRO A 81 18.40 8.32 1.24
N PHE A 82 19.71 8.58 1.17
CA PHE A 82 20.30 9.35 0.09
C PHE A 82 20.11 8.68 -1.28
N VAL A 83 20.21 7.35 -1.34
CA VAL A 83 19.99 6.57 -2.57
C VAL A 83 18.53 6.70 -2.99
N VAL A 84 17.60 6.52 -2.06
CA VAL A 84 16.16 6.63 -2.35
C VAL A 84 15.77 8.06 -2.73
N ALA A 85 16.37 9.08 -2.09
CA ALA A 85 16.15 10.48 -2.47
C ALA A 85 16.56 10.72 -3.93
N LYS A 86 17.69 10.15 -4.37
CA LYS A 86 18.17 10.26 -5.76
C LYS A 86 17.27 9.51 -6.73
N MET A 87 16.85 8.29 -6.39
CA MET A 87 15.93 7.49 -7.20
C MET A 87 14.59 8.22 -7.35
N GLY A 88 14.02 8.71 -6.25
CA GLY A 88 12.75 9.42 -6.25
C GLY A 88 12.80 10.72 -7.05
N ALA A 89 13.87 11.51 -6.92
CA ALA A 89 14.06 12.70 -7.74
C ALA A 89 14.12 12.38 -9.25
N THR A 90 14.75 11.25 -9.59
CA THR A 90 14.81 10.77 -10.99
C THR A 90 13.41 10.38 -11.49
N LEU A 91 12.68 9.58 -10.71
CA LEU A 91 11.33 9.13 -11.08
C LEU A 91 10.33 10.29 -11.17
N ALA A 92 10.40 11.24 -10.23
CA ALA A 92 9.58 12.44 -10.26
C ALA A 92 9.88 13.28 -11.52
N HIS A 93 11.16 13.43 -11.90
CA HIS A 93 11.54 14.14 -13.13
C HIS A 93 11.03 13.42 -14.38
N MET A 94 11.23 12.10 -14.48
CA MET A 94 10.79 11.30 -15.64
C MET A 94 9.27 11.30 -15.82
N SER A 95 8.52 11.33 -14.73
CA SER A 95 7.05 11.21 -14.73
C SER A 95 6.31 12.55 -14.68
N GLY A 96 7.02 13.68 -14.58
CA GLY A 96 6.37 14.98 -14.35
C GLY A 96 5.73 15.10 -12.96
N GLY A 97 6.26 14.42 -11.94
CA GLY A 97 5.81 14.50 -10.55
C GLY A 97 4.81 13.42 -10.12
N ARG A 98 4.54 12.41 -10.96
CA ARG A 98 3.57 11.34 -10.68
C ARG A 98 4.09 10.18 -9.81
N TRP A 99 5.27 10.30 -9.22
CA TRP A 99 5.81 9.27 -8.36
C TRP A 99 5.59 9.57 -6.89
N GLY A 100 5.19 8.54 -6.12
CA GLY A 100 5.09 8.57 -4.67
C GLY A 100 5.88 7.43 -4.01
N LEU A 101 6.03 7.49 -2.71
CA LEU A 101 6.82 6.53 -1.94
C LEU A 101 6.06 6.03 -0.71
N ASN A 102 5.85 4.73 -0.61
CA ASN A 102 5.47 4.07 0.64
C ASN A 102 6.72 3.61 1.39
N VAL A 103 6.89 4.08 2.62
CA VAL A 103 8.05 3.80 3.46
C VAL A 103 7.68 2.77 4.51
N VAL A 104 8.31 1.59 4.47
CA VAL A 104 8.05 0.48 5.39
C VAL A 104 9.23 0.29 6.33
N SER A 105 8.96 0.32 7.65
CA SER A 105 9.99 0.19 8.69
C SER A 105 10.64 -1.21 8.77
N GLY A 106 10.01 -2.21 8.14
CA GLY A 106 10.36 -3.63 8.23
C GLY A 106 9.53 -4.35 9.29
N TRP A 107 9.11 -5.60 9.00
CA TRP A 107 8.26 -6.37 9.89
C TRP A 107 8.50 -7.90 9.82
N SER A 108 8.94 -8.45 8.70
CA SER A 108 9.19 -9.89 8.54
C SER A 108 10.66 -10.23 8.83
N GLU A 109 10.94 -10.82 9.97
CA GLU A 109 12.28 -11.32 10.33
C GLU A 109 12.80 -12.36 9.33
N ARG A 110 11.90 -13.20 8.80
CA ARG A 110 12.24 -14.21 7.78
C ARG A 110 12.75 -13.60 6.49
N GLU A 111 12.22 -12.45 6.10
CA GLU A 111 12.60 -11.73 4.89
C GLU A 111 13.98 -11.08 5.04
N PHE A 112 14.21 -10.38 6.14
CA PHE A 112 15.49 -9.73 6.41
C PHE A 112 16.60 -10.72 6.81
N GLY A 113 16.26 -11.79 7.50
CA GLY A 113 17.19 -12.89 7.83
C GLY A 113 17.78 -13.54 6.58
N MET A 114 17.06 -13.61 5.48
CA MET A 114 17.57 -14.08 4.17
C MET A 114 18.74 -13.22 3.66
N MET A 115 18.78 -11.94 4.04
CA MET A 115 19.83 -10.98 3.68
C MET A 115 20.90 -10.83 4.76
N GLY A 116 20.86 -11.68 5.81
CA GLY A 116 21.79 -11.61 6.95
C GLY A 116 21.55 -10.39 7.85
N MET A 117 20.35 -9.84 7.85
CA MET A 117 19.98 -8.64 8.61
C MET A 117 19.06 -9.00 9.78
N GLU A 118 19.30 -8.36 10.91
CA GLU A 118 18.41 -8.40 12.07
C GLU A 118 17.50 -7.17 12.05
N LEU A 119 16.23 -7.37 12.42
CA LEU A 119 15.31 -6.24 12.60
C LEU A 119 15.53 -5.63 14.00
N PRO A 120 15.69 -4.31 14.09
CA PRO A 120 15.69 -3.63 15.39
C PRO A 120 14.34 -3.82 16.11
N GLU A 121 14.35 -3.58 17.42
CA GLU A 121 13.14 -3.49 18.24
C GLU A 121 12.11 -2.54 17.58
N HIS A 122 10.83 -2.87 17.78
CA HIS A 122 9.69 -2.21 17.09
C HIS A 122 9.75 -0.68 17.15
N GLY A 123 9.86 -0.09 18.33
CA GLY A 123 9.91 1.38 18.49
C GLY A 123 11.15 2.02 17.86
N LEU A 124 12.28 1.30 17.84
CA LEU A 124 13.51 1.78 17.20
C LEU A 124 13.41 1.79 15.67
N ARG A 125 12.65 0.87 15.09
CA ARG A 125 12.40 0.86 13.64
C ARG A 125 11.71 2.14 13.17
N TYR A 126 10.69 2.62 13.89
CA TYR A 126 10.00 3.86 13.54
C TYR A 126 10.85 5.11 13.77
N LYS A 127 11.72 5.13 14.77
CA LYS A 127 12.70 6.21 14.94
C LYS A 127 13.70 6.27 13.78
N LYS A 128 14.18 5.09 13.30
CA LYS A 128 15.03 5.01 12.12
C LYS A 128 14.30 5.45 10.86
N THR A 129 13.03 5.06 10.72
CA THR A 129 12.19 5.46 9.58
C THR A 129 11.91 6.96 9.58
N ALA A 130 11.68 7.56 10.75
CA ALA A 130 11.55 9.01 10.86
C ALA A 130 12.80 9.74 10.36
N ALA A 131 13.99 9.33 10.82
CA ALA A 131 15.26 9.88 10.34
C ALA A 131 15.45 9.69 8.81
N PHE A 132 15.01 8.55 8.29
CA PHE A 132 15.03 8.28 6.86
C PHE A 132 14.17 9.28 6.08
N ILE A 133 12.93 9.50 6.50
CA ILE A 133 11.99 10.42 5.85
C ILE A 133 12.48 11.87 5.98
N GLU A 134 13.00 12.27 7.13
CA GLU A 134 13.58 13.61 7.33
C GLU A 134 14.72 13.90 6.35
N ILE A 135 15.56 12.90 6.06
CA ILE A 135 16.63 13.03 5.06
C ILE A 135 16.06 13.15 3.65
N LEU A 136 15.01 12.36 3.30
CA LEU A 136 14.36 12.50 2.00
C LEU A 136 13.83 13.93 1.80
N HIS A 137 13.06 14.44 2.77
CA HIS A 137 12.53 15.81 2.73
C HIS A 137 13.67 16.84 2.61
N GLY A 138 14.70 16.72 3.43
CA GLY A 138 15.84 17.64 3.38
C GLY A 138 16.53 17.67 2.03
N LEU A 139 16.77 16.51 1.41
CA LEU A 139 17.43 16.41 0.10
C LEU A 139 16.53 16.88 -1.06
N TRP A 140 15.22 16.75 -0.95
CA TRP A 140 14.27 17.21 -1.97
C TRP A 140 13.94 18.70 -1.89
N THR A 141 13.98 19.30 -0.67
CA THR A 141 13.50 20.67 -0.43
C THR A 141 14.61 21.70 -0.15
N SER A 142 15.85 21.27 0.21
CA SER A 142 16.95 22.22 0.46
C SER A 142 17.29 23.01 -0.80
N ALA A 143 16.89 24.27 -0.85
CA ALA A 143 16.88 25.02 -2.09
C ALA A 143 18.30 25.39 -2.60
N GLU A 144 19.16 25.94 -1.78
CA GLU A 144 20.42 26.56 -2.24
C GLU A 144 21.68 26.13 -1.48
N GLN A 145 21.53 25.45 -0.36
CA GLN A 145 22.67 25.04 0.46
C GLN A 145 22.74 23.52 0.61
N PRO A 146 23.93 22.94 0.77
CA PRO A 146 24.07 21.53 1.07
C PRO A 146 23.31 21.15 2.33
N PHE A 147 22.57 20.05 2.26
CA PHE A 147 21.82 19.50 3.39
C PHE A 147 22.75 18.75 4.34
N ASN A 148 22.65 19.02 5.63
CA ASN A 148 23.38 18.30 6.67
C ASN A 148 22.39 17.67 7.63
N TYR A 149 22.64 16.42 8.04
CA TYR A 149 21.82 15.68 8.98
C TYR A 149 22.68 14.74 9.80
N GLU A 150 22.40 14.63 11.09
CA GLU A 150 23.10 13.72 12.00
C GLU A 150 22.10 13.07 12.97
N SER A 151 22.14 11.75 13.06
CA SER A 151 21.39 10.94 14.02
C SER A 151 22.19 9.69 14.36
N GLN A 152 21.70 8.89 15.29
CA GLN A 152 22.31 7.58 15.56
C GLN A 152 22.23 6.58 14.38
N TRP A 153 21.39 6.86 13.36
CA TRP A 153 21.13 5.97 12.24
C TRP A 153 21.82 6.39 10.95
N TYR A 154 21.91 7.69 10.74
CA TYR A 154 22.39 8.25 9.48
C TYR A 154 23.15 9.56 9.72
N THR A 155 24.18 9.75 8.91
CA THR A 155 24.90 11.02 8.81
C THR A 155 24.93 11.45 7.36
N VAL A 156 24.47 12.67 7.07
CA VAL A 156 24.60 13.31 5.76
C VAL A 156 25.43 14.57 5.93
N ARG A 157 26.52 14.70 5.17
CA ARG A 157 27.42 15.85 5.19
C ARG A 157 27.47 16.50 3.82
N ASN A 158 27.10 17.77 3.77
CA ASN A 158 27.07 18.55 2.52
C ASN A 158 26.30 17.82 1.39
N GLY A 159 25.17 17.19 1.75
CA GLY A 159 24.38 16.40 0.83
C GLY A 159 23.72 17.26 -0.25
N VAL A 160 23.88 16.86 -1.51
CA VAL A 160 23.23 17.47 -2.69
C VAL A 160 22.65 16.37 -3.56
N SER A 161 21.36 16.45 -3.84
CA SER A 161 20.66 15.55 -4.76
C SER A 161 20.03 16.34 -5.91
N LEU A 162 20.61 16.20 -7.12
CA LEU A 162 20.15 16.85 -8.34
C LEU A 162 19.85 15.80 -9.43
N PRO A 163 18.82 15.99 -10.31
CA PRO A 163 17.87 17.09 -10.27
C PRO A 163 17.01 17.02 -8.99
N ARG A 164 16.47 18.15 -8.56
CA ARG A 164 15.43 18.14 -7.51
C ARG A 164 14.06 17.93 -8.15
N PRO A 165 13.13 17.27 -7.47
CA PRO A 165 11.74 17.23 -7.91
C PRO A 165 11.14 18.65 -7.82
N HIS A 166 10.27 19.01 -8.77
CA HIS A 166 9.58 20.31 -8.73
C HIS A 166 8.64 20.42 -7.51
N THR A 167 8.00 19.32 -7.18
CA THR A 167 7.22 19.14 -5.95
C THR A 167 7.78 17.92 -5.24
N ALA A 168 7.92 18.00 -3.92
CA ALA A 168 8.37 16.84 -3.15
C ALA A 168 7.41 15.66 -3.39
N PRO A 169 7.93 14.46 -3.68
CA PRO A 169 7.10 13.27 -3.84
C PRO A 169 6.30 12.99 -2.57
N GLU A 170 5.06 12.53 -2.75
CA GLU A 170 4.22 12.15 -1.63
C GLU A 170 4.77 10.92 -0.90
N ILE A 171 4.70 10.94 0.43
CA ILE A 171 5.15 9.84 1.28
C ILE A 171 3.95 9.21 1.97
N ALA A 172 3.83 7.88 1.85
CA ALA A 172 2.86 7.05 2.55
C ALA A 172 3.55 6.16 3.60
N ASN A 173 2.81 5.78 4.63
CA ASN A 173 3.17 4.72 5.55
C ASN A 173 1.95 3.84 5.85
N ALA A 174 2.16 2.53 5.88
CA ALA A 174 1.12 1.52 6.11
C ALA A 174 1.14 0.94 7.54
N GLY A 175 1.82 1.57 8.47
CA GLY A 175 1.89 1.10 9.85
C GLY A 175 0.68 1.53 10.67
N THR A 176 0.12 0.60 11.47
CA THR A 176 -1.07 0.82 12.30
C THR A 176 -0.77 0.97 13.80
N SER A 177 0.45 0.65 14.24
CA SER A 177 0.87 0.82 15.64
C SER A 177 0.92 2.29 16.06
N ALA A 178 0.86 2.57 17.36
CA ALA A 178 0.94 3.93 17.89
C ALA A 178 2.21 4.68 17.43
N ASP A 179 3.37 4.00 17.42
CA ASP A 179 4.62 4.58 16.92
C ASP A 179 4.56 4.91 15.42
N ALA A 180 3.91 4.04 14.63
CA ALA A 180 3.70 4.27 13.21
C ALA A 180 2.78 5.47 12.96
N GLN A 181 1.66 5.54 13.66
CA GLN A 181 0.70 6.63 13.52
C GLN A 181 1.31 7.97 13.93
N ALA A 182 2.04 8.03 15.05
CA ALA A 182 2.72 9.23 15.48
C ALA A 182 3.78 9.71 14.46
N MET A 183 4.55 8.79 13.89
CA MET A 183 5.50 9.11 12.81
C MET A 183 4.79 9.59 11.55
N THR A 184 3.73 8.89 11.13
CA THR A 184 2.94 9.23 9.95
C THR A 184 2.32 10.62 10.07
N ALA A 185 1.68 10.92 11.19
CA ALA A 185 1.09 12.23 11.47
C ALA A 185 2.10 13.38 11.35
N ARG A 186 3.35 13.13 11.72
CA ARG A 186 4.42 14.13 11.69
C ARG A 186 5.11 14.27 10.34
N LEU A 187 5.26 13.18 9.56
CA LEU A 187 6.21 13.16 8.45
C LEU A 187 5.63 12.68 7.11
N CYS A 188 4.48 11.99 7.10
CA CYS A 188 3.92 11.44 5.87
C CYS A 188 2.74 12.27 5.35
N ASP A 189 2.40 12.07 4.08
CA ASP A 189 1.26 12.71 3.42
C ASP A 189 0.03 11.79 3.40
N TRP A 190 0.26 10.46 3.52
CA TRP A 190 -0.75 9.42 3.53
C TRP A 190 -0.58 8.46 4.70
N ALA A 191 -1.67 8.18 5.39
CA ALA A 191 -1.83 7.04 6.29
C ALA A 191 -2.58 5.93 5.54
N PHE A 192 -1.90 4.85 5.21
CA PHE A 192 -2.50 3.68 4.58
C PHE A 192 -2.91 2.69 5.67
N MET A 193 -4.20 2.41 5.79
CA MET A 193 -4.77 1.75 6.96
C MET A 193 -5.53 0.48 6.60
N SER A 194 -5.44 -0.53 7.47
CA SER A 194 -6.34 -1.66 7.45
C SER A 194 -7.62 -1.32 8.23
N LEU A 195 -8.78 -1.63 7.66
CA LEU A 195 -10.07 -1.50 8.34
C LEU A 195 -10.47 -2.85 8.95
N PRO A 196 -10.83 -2.91 10.23
CA PRO A 196 -11.46 -4.09 10.79
C PRO A 196 -12.90 -4.29 10.27
N GLY A 197 -13.58 -3.21 9.89
CA GLY A 197 -14.90 -3.15 9.28
C GLY A 197 -15.17 -1.75 8.76
N VAL A 198 -16.16 -1.60 7.87
CA VAL A 198 -16.52 -0.29 7.26
C VAL A 198 -16.90 0.73 8.33
N GLU A 199 -17.57 0.31 9.39
CA GLU A 199 -18.02 1.13 10.52
C GLU A 199 -16.86 1.77 11.31
N ALA A 200 -15.65 1.19 11.26
CA ALA A 200 -14.49 1.73 11.95
C ALA A 200 -13.80 2.89 11.19
N ALA A 201 -14.17 3.12 9.93
CA ALA A 201 -13.47 4.06 9.06
C ALA A 201 -13.46 5.49 9.62
N ALA A 202 -14.60 6.02 10.08
CA ALA A 202 -14.69 7.37 10.61
C ALA A 202 -13.81 7.60 11.84
N ALA A 203 -13.75 6.63 12.76
CA ALA A 203 -12.90 6.71 13.96
C ALA A 203 -11.42 6.69 13.61
N LEU A 204 -11.01 5.89 12.62
CA LEU A 204 -9.63 5.84 12.13
C LEU A 204 -9.22 7.16 11.47
N VAL A 205 -10.07 7.71 10.61
CA VAL A 205 -9.84 9.03 9.97
C VAL A 205 -9.65 10.11 11.06
N GLN A 206 -10.57 10.18 12.01
CA GLN A 206 -10.49 11.16 13.11
C GLN A 206 -9.20 11.00 13.94
N SER A 207 -8.80 9.76 14.22
CA SER A 207 -7.56 9.49 14.95
C SER A 207 -6.32 10.02 14.22
N VAL A 208 -6.21 9.75 12.91
CA VAL A 208 -5.09 10.22 12.09
C VAL A 208 -5.09 11.76 12.01
N GLN A 209 -6.23 12.37 11.71
CA GLN A 209 -6.33 13.83 11.56
C GLN A 209 -6.01 14.56 12.86
N SER A 210 -6.55 14.11 14.00
CA SER A 210 -6.27 14.73 15.31
C SER A 210 -4.79 14.70 15.67
N GLN A 211 -4.09 13.62 15.34
CA GLN A 211 -2.64 13.54 15.54
C GLN A 211 -1.87 14.47 14.58
N ALA A 212 -2.29 14.56 13.32
CA ALA A 212 -1.66 15.40 12.31
C ALA A 212 -1.83 16.89 12.60
N GLU A 213 -3.01 17.31 13.07
CA GLU A 213 -3.31 18.69 13.51
C GLU A 213 -2.36 19.16 14.61
N GLY A 214 -1.98 18.29 15.55
CA GLY A 214 -0.98 18.56 16.58
C GLY A 214 0.39 18.95 16.03
N HIS A 215 0.67 18.63 14.77
CA HIS A 215 1.89 18.98 14.04
C HIS A 215 1.66 20.06 12.97
N GLY A 216 0.45 20.66 12.90
CA GLY A 216 0.09 21.64 11.87
C GLY A 216 0.03 21.03 10.46
N ARG A 217 -0.26 19.72 10.36
CA ARG A 217 -0.32 18.98 9.09
C ARG A 217 -1.73 18.47 8.82
N ASN A 218 -1.99 18.20 7.55
CA ASN A 218 -3.13 17.43 7.09
C ASN A 218 -2.58 16.14 6.47
N VAL A 219 -2.99 14.98 6.98
CA VAL A 219 -2.59 13.67 6.49
C VAL A 219 -3.82 13.00 5.89
N ARG A 220 -3.72 12.64 4.62
CA ARG A 220 -4.79 11.92 3.92
C ARG A 220 -4.82 10.46 4.33
N THR A 221 -5.98 9.87 4.27
CA THR A 221 -6.23 8.49 4.69
C THR A 221 -6.56 7.62 3.48
N ALA A 222 -5.97 6.44 3.43
CA ALA A 222 -6.27 5.42 2.42
C ALA A 222 -6.54 4.07 3.09
N VAL A 223 -7.52 3.34 2.56
CA VAL A 223 -7.89 2.00 3.03
C VAL A 223 -7.89 1.02 1.86
N PHE A 224 -7.77 -0.29 2.14
CA PHE A 224 -7.71 -1.32 1.10
C PHE A 224 -8.76 -2.42 1.35
N PRO A 225 -9.95 -2.30 0.80
CA PRO A 225 -10.92 -3.37 0.79
C PRO A 225 -10.59 -4.43 -0.26
N PHE A 226 -11.02 -5.67 0.01
CA PHE A 226 -11.13 -6.73 -0.97
C PHE A 226 -12.57 -6.78 -1.48
N LEU A 227 -12.73 -6.55 -2.78
CA LEU A 227 -14.05 -6.56 -3.41
C LEU A 227 -14.33 -7.93 -4.01
N LEU A 228 -15.44 -8.50 -3.59
CA LEU A 228 -15.94 -9.77 -4.15
C LEU A 228 -17.45 -9.67 -4.33
N TRP A 229 -17.89 -9.50 -5.57
CA TRP A 229 -19.30 -9.44 -5.89
C TRP A 229 -19.70 -10.49 -6.91
N ARG A 230 -20.94 -10.95 -6.78
CA ARG A 230 -21.61 -11.92 -7.65
C ARG A 230 -23.02 -11.41 -7.93
N ASP A 231 -23.90 -12.24 -8.48
CA ASP A 231 -25.30 -11.84 -8.75
C ASP A 231 -26.09 -11.64 -7.45
N SER A 232 -25.62 -12.16 -6.34
CA SER A 232 -26.21 -11.98 -5.01
C SER A 232 -25.15 -12.02 -3.89
N LEU A 233 -25.51 -11.52 -2.71
CA LEU A 233 -24.67 -11.64 -1.50
C LEU A 233 -24.38 -13.12 -1.18
N ALA A 234 -25.39 -13.98 -1.27
CA ALA A 234 -25.22 -15.41 -0.97
C ALA A 234 -24.19 -16.07 -1.88
N GLU A 235 -24.17 -15.74 -3.17
CA GLU A 235 -23.18 -16.26 -4.11
C GLU A 235 -21.77 -15.69 -3.83
N ALA A 236 -21.65 -14.42 -3.41
CA ALA A 236 -20.38 -13.84 -3.01
C ALA A 236 -19.84 -14.49 -1.72
N GLU A 237 -20.71 -14.78 -0.75
CA GLU A 237 -20.36 -15.50 0.49
C GLU A 237 -19.95 -16.95 0.18
N ASP A 238 -20.64 -17.64 -0.70
CA ASP A 238 -20.28 -18.99 -1.16
C ASP A 238 -18.91 -19.01 -1.85
N GLU A 239 -18.62 -17.98 -2.65
CA GLU A 239 -17.31 -17.86 -3.30
C GLU A 239 -16.20 -17.60 -2.27
N LEU A 240 -16.41 -16.69 -1.33
CA LEU A 240 -15.47 -16.48 -0.23
C LEU A 240 -15.24 -17.76 0.57
N ALA A 241 -16.30 -18.51 0.85
CA ALA A 241 -16.19 -19.81 1.54
C ALA A 241 -15.34 -20.81 0.74
N ARG A 242 -15.45 -20.84 -0.60
CA ARG A 242 -14.60 -21.67 -1.47
C ARG A 242 -13.14 -21.25 -1.42
N ILE A 243 -12.87 -19.95 -1.46
CA ILE A 243 -11.51 -19.40 -1.31
C ILE A 243 -10.90 -19.82 0.01
N ILE A 244 -11.64 -19.67 1.12
CA ILE A 244 -11.18 -20.03 2.48
C ILE A 244 -10.98 -21.54 2.61
N ALA A 245 -11.90 -22.36 2.09
CA ALA A 245 -11.79 -23.80 2.15
C ALA A 245 -10.57 -24.38 1.41
N LYS A 246 -10.09 -23.65 0.40
CA LYS A 246 -8.90 -23.99 -0.40
C LYS A 246 -7.65 -23.19 -0.03
N LYS A 247 -7.65 -22.54 1.13
CA LYS A 247 -6.47 -21.78 1.57
C LYS A 247 -5.27 -22.70 1.76
N ASP A 248 -4.11 -22.21 1.37
CA ASP A 248 -2.83 -22.82 1.66
C ASP A 248 -2.50 -22.61 3.13
N GLN A 249 -2.66 -23.66 3.93
CA GLN A 249 -2.46 -23.61 5.39
C GLN A 249 -1.03 -23.19 5.78
N VAL A 250 -0.03 -23.59 4.98
CA VAL A 250 1.37 -23.26 5.24
C VAL A 250 1.65 -21.79 4.96
N ALA A 251 1.21 -21.30 3.80
CA ALA A 251 1.40 -19.89 3.43
C ALA A 251 0.64 -18.95 4.37
N ALA A 252 -0.63 -19.26 4.68
CA ALA A 252 -1.47 -18.48 5.58
C ALA A 252 -0.91 -18.47 7.02
N GLY A 253 -0.47 -19.62 7.52
CA GLY A 253 0.14 -19.74 8.84
C GLY A 253 1.47 -18.98 8.96
N ASN A 254 2.31 -19.05 7.94
CA ASN A 254 3.57 -18.30 7.87
C ASN A 254 3.33 -16.79 7.84
N TRP A 255 2.33 -16.34 7.07
CA TRP A 255 2.01 -14.92 7.02
C TRP A 255 1.45 -14.42 8.34
N LEU A 256 0.49 -15.13 8.94
CA LEU A 256 -0.06 -14.78 10.24
C LEU A 256 1.04 -14.72 11.31
N HIS A 257 1.96 -15.68 11.32
CA HIS A 257 3.11 -15.67 12.22
C HIS A 257 3.99 -14.42 12.02
N ASP A 258 4.35 -14.10 10.77
CA ASP A 258 5.17 -12.92 10.48
C ASP A 258 4.48 -11.62 10.90
N LEU A 259 3.14 -11.51 10.70
CA LEU A 259 2.37 -10.33 11.10
C LEU A 259 2.32 -10.17 12.62
N THR A 260 1.98 -11.21 13.35
CA THR A 260 1.84 -11.16 14.82
C THR A 260 3.19 -10.99 15.51
N ALA A 261 4.25 -11.67 15.05
CA ALA A 261 5.58 -11.55 15.61
C ALA A 261 6.26 -10.22 15.31
N GLY A 262 6.05 -9.67 14.10
CA GLY A 262 6.81 -8.53 13.59
C GLY A 262 6.17 -7.16 13.74
N SER A 263 4.84 -7.07 13.78
CA SER A 263 4.13 -5.78 13.68
C SER A 263 3.55 -5.27 15.00
N GLY A 264 3.20 -6.17 15.94
CA GLY A 264 2.54 -5.80 17.20
C GLY A 264 1.15 -5.17 17.06
N SER A 265 0.48 -5.36 15.91
CA SER A 265 -0.76 -4.64 15.58
C SER A 265 -1.86 -5.52 14.99
N PHE A 266 -1.65 -6.83 14.84
CA PHE A 266 -2.56 -7.72 14.13
C PHE A 266 -2.97 -8.96 14.95
N ASP A 267 -3.11 -8.80 16.26
CA ASP A 267 -3.46 -9.91 17.16
C ASP A 267 -4.86 -10.49 16.89
N GLU A 268 -5.75 -9.71 16.27
CA GLU A 268 -7.11 -10.13 15.91
C GLU A 268 -7.20 -10.81 14.54
N PHE A 269 -6.10 -10.81 13.74
CA PHE A 269 -6.12 -11.43 12.41
C PHE A 269 -6.14 -12.95 12.51
N THR A 270 -6.89 -13.55 11.59
CA THR A 270 -6.97 -15.00 11.43
C THR A 270 -6.43 -15.42 10.07
N SER A 271 -6.03 -16.68 9.95
CA SER A 271 -5.60 -17.22 8.65
C SER A 271 -6.71 -17.19 7.58
N ASP A 272 -7.98 -17.18 8.00
CA ASP A 272 -9.14 -17.08 7.09
C ASP A 272 -9.28 -15.67 6.52
N MET A 273 -9.09 -14.65 7.33
CA MET A 273 -9.07 -13.25 6.86
C MET A 273 -7.96 -13.01 5.84
N LEU A 274 -6.79 -13.62 6.03
CA LEU A 274 -5.67 -13.50 5.13
C LEU A 274 -5.87 -14.25 3.80
N ALA A 275 -6.67 -15.30 3.80
CA ALA A 275 -6.81 -16.21 2.66
C ALA A 275 -7.28 -15.54 1.37
N ALA A 276 -8.20 -14.59 1.45
CA ALA A 276 -8.76 -13.89 0.30
C ALA A 276 -8.07 -12.54 0.04
N SER A 277 -7.91 -11.71 1.08
CA SER A 277 -7.66 -10.29 0.94
C SER A 277 -6.29 -9.82 1.40
N GLY A 278 -5.50 -10.69 1.98
CA GLY A 278 -4.26 -10.23 2.61
C GLY A 278 -4.46 -9.27 3.80
N GLY A 279 -5.62 -9.33 4.44
CA GLY A 279 -5.98 -8.51 5.60
C GLY A 279 -6.76 -7.23 5.27
N GLY A 280 -7.18 -7.03 4.04
CA GLY A 280 -8.16 -6.00 3.69
C GLY A 280 -9.57 -6.37 4.15
N VAL A 281 -10.39 -5.38 4.49
CA VAL A 281 -11.80 -5.61 4.81
C VAL A 281 -12.53 -6.21 3.60
N HIS A 282 -13.33 -7.24 3.83
CA HIS A 282 -14.11 -7.86 2.76
C HIS A 282 -15.37 -7.04 2.49
N MET A 283 -15.55 -6.61 1.24
CA MET A 283 -16.79 -6.01 0.76
C MET A 283 -17.48 -6.99 -0.17
N LEU A 284 -18.51 -7.63 0.35
CA LEU A 284 -19.26 -8.71 -0.32
C LEU A 284 -20.65 -8.24 -0.73
N GLY A 285 -21.18 -8.76 -1.82
CA GLY A 285 -22.53 -8.48 -2.23
C GLY A 285 -22.79 -8.71 -3.72
N ASP A 286 -23.88 -8.12 -4.19
CA ASP A 286 -24.04 -7.77 -5.59
C ASP A 286 -23.35 -6.43 -5.90
N ALA A 287 -23.34 -6.02 -7.15
CA ALA A 287 -22.70 -4.77 -7.55
C ALA A 287 -23.24 -3.54 -6.81
N ALA A 288 -24.54 -3.53 -6.48
CA ALA A 288 -25.17 -2.43 -5.74
C ALA A 288 -24.72 -2.42 -4.28
N GLY A 289 -24.71 -3.57 -3.62
CA GLY A 289 -24.28 -3.72 -2.23
C GLY A 289 -22.79 -3.34 -2.04
N VAL A 290 -21.93 -3.73 -2.98
CA VAL A 290 -20.51 -3.29 -2.94
C VAL A 290 -20.39 -1.79 -3.17
N ALA A 291 -21.14 -1.20 -4.10
CA ALA A 291 -21.15 0.24 -4.32
C ALA A 291 -21.63 1.02 -3.08
N GLU A 292 -22.61 0.51 -2.35
CA GLU A 292 -23.08 1.10 -1.09
C GLU A 292 -22.02 1.06 0.01
N GLN A 293 -21.32 -0.05 0.19
CA GLN A 293 -20.23 -0.16 1.14
C GLN A 293 -19.08 0.81 0.81
N LEU A 294 -18.73 0.95 -0.46
CA LEU A 294 -17.73 1.95 -0.91
C LEU A 294 -18.20 3.38 -0.67
N ARG A 295 -19.49 3.68 -0.89
CA ARG A 295 -20.07 4.98 -0.55
C ARG A 295 -19.98 5.25 0.96
N ASP A 296 -20.26 4.27 1.79
CA ASP A 296 -20.22 4.44 3.26
C ASP A 296 -18.79 4.72 3.74
N VAL A 297 -17.78 4.08 3.14
CA VAL A 297 -16.37 4.43 3.37
C VAL A 297 -16.06 5.85 2.91
N TYR A 298 -16.52 6.27 1.73
CA TYR A 298 -16.37 7.65 1.27
C TYR A 298 -17.01 8.66 2.23
N GLN A 299 -18.23 8.39 2.71
CA GLN A 299 -18.94 9.26 3.64
C GLN A 299 -18.29 9.34 5.02
N SER A 300 -17.46 8.37 5.39
CA SER A 300 -16.69 8.39 6.64
C SER A 300 -15.50 9.39 6.61
N GLY A 301 -15.22 10.01 5.46
CA GLY A 301 -14.13 10.96 5.28
C GLY A 301 -12.80 10.33 4.88
N VAL A 302 -12.78 9.07 4.44
CA VAL A 302 -11.61 8.44 3.84
C VAL A 302 -11.30 9.11 2.50
N ASP A 303 -10.04 9.50 2.28
CA ASP A 303 -9.60 10.23 1.09
C ASP A 303 -9.39 9.32 -0.12
N ALA A 304 -8.99 8.07 0.08
CA ALA A 304 -8.75 7.11 -0.99
C ALA A 304 -9.08 5.68 -0.61
N VAL A 305 -9.51 4.91 -1.61
CA VAL A 305 -9.76 3.46 -1.49
C VAL A 305 -8.87 2.73 -2.50
N MET A 306 -7.96 1.90 -1.99
CA MET A 306 -7.07 1.07 -2.79
C MET A 306 -7.73 -0.29 -3.05
N LEU A 307 -8.44 -0.41 -4.16
CA LEU A 307 -9.20 -1.61 -4.49
C LEU A 307 -8.29 -2.82 -4.67
N THR A 308 -8.65 -3.93 -4.03
CA THR A 308 -8.02 -5.22 -4.25
C THR A 308 -9.04 -6.23 -4.77
N PHE A 309 -8.60 -7.03 -5.74
CA PHE A 309 -9.42 -8.01 -6.44
C PHE A 309 -8.78 -9.40 -6.39
N GLN A 310 -9.56 -10.42 -6.68
CA GLN A 310 -9.03 -11.77 -6.87
C GLN A 310 -8.31 -11.86 -8.22
N HIS A 311 -8.95 -11.40 -9.30
CA HIS A 311 -8.45 -11.41 -10.68
C HIS A 311 -8.42 -9.97 -11.21
N TYR A 312 -7.27 -9.30 -11.08
CA TYR A 312 -7.20 -7.86 -11.34
C TYR A 312 -7.64 -7.44 -12.74
N GLU A 313 -7.27 -8.16 -13.80
CA GLU A 313 -7.65 -7.79 -15.17
C GLU A 313 -9.16 -7.95 -15.41
N GLU A 314 -9.72 -9.09 -15.00
CA GLU A 314 -11.14 -9.39 -15.21
C GLU A 314 -12.04 -8.57 -14.28
N ASP A 315 -11.72 -8.56 -12.98
CA ASP A 315 -12.52 -7.86 -11.99
C ASP A 315 -12.48 -6.34 -12.19
N LEU A 316 -11.36 -5.76 -12.69
CA LEU A 316 -11.31 -4.35 -13.04
C LEU A 316 -12.23 -4.02 -14.23
N GLN A 317 -12.32 -4.90 -15.23
CA GLN A 317 -13.26 -4.75 -16.35
C GLN A 317 -14.71 -4.83 -15.87
N ARG A 318 -15.02 -5.81 -15.02
CA ARG A 318 -16.35 -5.93 -14.43
C ARG A 318 -16.70 -4.74 -13.54
N PHE A 319 -15.76 -4.29 -12.72
CA PHE A 319 -15.92 -3.09 -11.89
C PHE A 319 -16.30 -1.87 -12.71
N ALA A 320 -15.64 -1.68 -13.85
CA ALA A 320 -15.91 -0.57 -14.76
C ALA A 320 -17.35 -0.54 -15.31
N VAL A 321 -17.94 -1.71 -15.50
CA VAL A 321 -19.29 -1.86 -16.10
C VAL A 321 -20.37 -1.97 -15.02
N GLU A 322 -20.11 -2.68 -13.93
CA GLU A 322 -21.12 -3.06 -12.95
C GLU A 322 -21.15 -2.12 -11.74
N VAL A 323 -20.01 -1.71 -11.20
CA VAL A 323 -19.92 -0.95 -9.93
C VAL A 323 -19.63 0.54 -10.14
N LEU A 324 -18.67 0.88 -10.99
CA LEU A 324 -18.25 2.28 -11.21
C LEU A 324 -19.40 3.21 -11.65
N PRO A 325 -20.33 2.79 -12.54
CA PRO A 325 -21.49 3.63 -12.89
C PRO A 325 -22.44 3.88 -11.71
N LEU A 326 -22.50 2.97 -10.74
CA LEU A 326 -23.26 3.15 -9.50
C LEU A 326 -22.60 4.22 -8.63
N LEU A 327 -21.30 4.13 -8.41
CA LEU A 327 -20.53 5.11 -7.64
C LEU A 327 -20.63 6.52 -8.23
N LYS A 328 -20.59 6.64 -9.57
CA LYS A 328 -20.82 7.92 -10.27
C LYS A 328 -22.22 8.48 -10.00
N ARG A 329 -23.26 7.64 -10.06
CA ARG A 329 -24.65 8.07 -9.72
C ARG A 329 -24.80 8.49 -8.27
N MET A 330 -24.06 7.86 -7.36
CA MET A 330 -24.04 8.19 -5.93
C MET A 330 -23.19 9.43 -5.60
N GLY A 331 -22.45 9.98 -6.56
CA GLY A 331 -21.56 11.12 -6.35
C GLY A 331 -20.29 10.79 -5.55
N VAL A 332 -19.91 9.52 -5.51
CA VAL A 332 -18.68 9.07 -4.85
C VAL A 332 -17.45 9.33 -5.71
N VAL A 333 -17.61 9.21 -7.01
CA VAL A 333 -16.56 9.50 -8.02
C VAL A 333 -17.06 10.54 -9.02
N ALA A 334 -16.18 11.33 -9.57
CA ALA A 334 -16.51 12.30 -10.60
C ALA A 334 -17.16 11.63 -11.84
N GLN A 335 -18.07 12.36 -12.53
CA GLN A 335 -18.77 11.86 -13.71
C GLN A 335 -17.84 11.67 -14.90
#